data_6924cd8d13cf11b32932bf3801bce868
#
_entry.id   6924cd8d13cf11b32932bf3801bce868
#
_cell.length_a   1.000
_cell.length_b   1.000
_cell.length_c   1.000
_cell.angle_alpha   90.00
_cell.angle_beta   90.00
_cell.angle_gamma   90.00
#
_symmetry.space_group_name_H-M   'P 1'
#
loop_
_entity.id
_entity.type
_entity.pdbx_description
1 polymer ?
#
loop_
_entity_poly.entity_id
_entity_poly.type
_entity_poly.pdbx_seq_one_letter_code
_entity_poly.pdbx_strand_id
1 'polypeptide(L)'
;MIGFLIGRFQPFHLGHLEAIKFALSKVEHLHVGIGSSNKSHEKRNPFTADERKKMILSSMNDKIQKNISIHYIPDVDDHSKWTHLVDEIIPEYDVVFSNDDFTHELYGKRGKSIISVELKSRSDLSGTNIRNLISTDQNWKQFLPSGTIDVLLEIDPKKRLSDL
;
A
#
# COMPACT_ATOMS: atom_id res chain seq x y z
N MET A 1 11.44 -5.69 17.15
CA MET A 1 10.94 -6.52 16.03
C MET A 1 10.85 -5.70 14.74
N ILE A 2 10.98 -6.34 13.62
CA ILE A 2 10.87 -5.75 12.29
C ILE A 2 9.59 -6.26 11.65
N GLY A 3 8.78 -5.36 11.10
CA GLY A 3 7.52 -5.70 10.46
C GLY A 3 7.56 -5.56 8.95
N PHE A 4 6.61 -6.22 8.30
CA PHE A 4 6.34 -6.11 6.86
C PHE A 4 4.87 -5.84 6.63
N LEU A 5 4.58 -4.87 5.78
CA LEU A 5 3.23 -4.53 5.36
C LEU A 5 3.23 -4.36 3.85
N ILE A 6 2.30 -5.00 3.16
CA ILE A 6 2.16 -4.89 1.71
C ILE A 6 0.81 -4.29 1.34
N GLY A 7 0.81 -3.46 0.31
CA GLY A 7 -0.39 -2.90 -0.28
C GLY A 7 -0.12 -2.48 -1.71
N ARG A 8 -1.18 -2.33 -2.51
CA ARG A 8 -1.05 -1.81 -3.86
C ARG A 8 -1.00 -0.28 -3.89
N PHE A 9 -1.65 0.38 -2.95
CA PHE A 9 -1.65 1.84 -2.81
C PHE A 9 -2.09 2.56 -4.10
N GLN A 10 -3.29 2.24 -4.55
CA GLN A 10 -3.85 2.72 -5.82
C GLN A 10 -5.12 3.60 -5.65
N PRO A 11 -5.04 4.78 -5.00
CA PRO A 11 -3.86 5.45 -4.45
C PRO A 11 -3.61 5.13 -2.98
N PHE A 12 -2.54 5.65 -2.42
CA PHE A 12 -2.26 5.65 -0.99
C PHE A 12 -3.28 6.54 -0.28
N HIS A 13 -4.05 5.99 0.67
CA HIS A 13 -5.14 6.70 1.33
C HIS A 13 -5.00 6.70 2.86
N LEU A 14 -5.94 7.36 3.55
CA LEU A 14 -5.89 7.50 5.01
C LEU A 14 -5.92 6.15 5.74
N GLY A 15 -6.60 5.15 5.20
CA GLY A 15 -6.59 3.80 5.78
C GLY A 15 -5.20 3.16 5.75
N HIS A 16 -4.46 3.36 4.67
CA HIS A 16 -3.07 2.88 4.57
C HIS A 16 -2.16 3.62 5.55
N LEU A 17 -2.35 4.93 5.71
CA LEU A 17 -1.58 5.71 6.67
C LEU A 17 -1.83 5.25 8.10
N GLU A 18 -3.08 4.98 8.46
CA GLU A 18 -3.43 4.41 9.76
C GLU A 18 -2.79 3.03 9.97
N ALA A 19 -2.79 2.20 8.93
CA ALA A 19 -2.17 0.87 9.00
C ALA A 19 -0.66 0.96 9.28
N ILE A 20 0.03 1.88 8.64
CA ILE A 20 1.46 2.11 8.88
C ILE A 20 1.70 2.59 10.31
N LYS A 21 0.92 3.54 10.78
CA LYS A 21 1.02 4.04 12.16
C LYS A 21 0.74 2.95 13.19
N PHE A 22 -0.26 2.13 12.94
CA PHE A 22 -0.58 0.98 13.79
C PHE A 22 0.59 -0.01 13.84
N ALA A 23 1.13 -0.36 12.68
CA ALA A 23 2.27 -1.30 12.60
C ALA A 23 3.48 -0.74 13.36
N LEU A 24 3.79 0.54 13.19
CA LEU A 24 4.91 1.18 13.89
C LEU A 24 4.69 1.31 15.40
N SER A 25 3.45 1.17 15.89
CA SER A 25 3.19 1.05 17.32
C SER A 25 3.60 -0.31 17.89
N LYS A 26 3.80 -1.30 17.04
CA LYS A 26 4.11 -2.70 17.39
C LYS A 26 5.56 -3.09 17.08
N VAL A 27 6.19 -2.44 16.12
CA VAL A 27 7.56 -2.75 15.67
C VAL A 27 8.41 -1.50 15.60
N GLU A 28 9.72 -1.67 15.68
CA GLU A 28 10.68 -0.57 15.64
C GLU A 28 10.92 -0.07 14.22
N HIS A 29 10.89 -0.99 13.26
CA HIS A 29 11.10 -0.71 11.84
C HIS A 29 10.07 -1.46 11.01
N LEU A 30 9.57 -0.82 9.96
CA LEU A 30 8.57 -1.39 9.08
C LEU A 30 9.05 -1.36 7.63
N HIS A 31 9.10 -2.53 7.02
CA HIS A 31 9.24 -2.63 5.57
C HIS A 31 7.86 -2.51 4.93
N VAL A 32 7.72 -1.57 4.01
CA VAL A 32 6.48 -1.35 3.26
C VAL A 32 6.71 -1.82 1.83
N GLY A 33 5.97 -2.85 1.43
CA GLY A 33 6.01 -3.37 0.07
C GLY A 33 4.94 -2.73 -0.80
N ILE A 34 5.34 -2.16 -1.93
CA ILE A 34 4.41 -1.69 -2.96
C ILE A 34 4.16 -2.87 -3.90
N GLY A 35 3.01 -3.52 -3.72
CA GLY A 35 2.61 -4.68 -4.51
C GLY A 35 2.24 -4.31 -5.93
N SER A 36 2.25 -5.31 -6.83
CA SER A 36 2.00 -5.10 -8.25
C SER A 36 2.86 -3.94 -8.80
N SER A 37 4.12 -3.88 -8.39
CA SER A 37 5.01 -2.77 -8.73
C SER A 37 5.31 -2.68 -10.23
N ASN A 38 5.17 -3.79 -10.95
CA ASN A 38 5.33 -3.88 -12.40
C ASN A 38 4.05 -3.52 -13.18
N LYS A 39 2.99 -3.11 -12.49
CA LYS A 39 1.70 -2.76 -13.10
C LYS A 39 1.46 -1.26 -13.02
N SER A 40 0.99 -0.67 -14.10
CA SER A 40 0.53 0.71 -14.15
C SER A 40 -0.35 0.94 -15.38
N HIS A 41 -1.04 2.08 -15.42
CA HIS A 41 -1.90 2.46 -16.56
C HIS A 41 -2.95 1.38 -16.91
N GLU A 42 -3.44 0.70 -15.89
CA GLU A 42 -4.53 -0.27 -15.94
C GLU A 42 -5.65 0.19 -15.00
N LYS A 43 -6.88 -0.25 -15.23
CA LYS A 43 -8.04 0.17 -14.41
C LYS A 43 -7.85 -0.10 -12.91
N ARG A 44 -7.29 -1.24 -12.55
CA ARG A 44 -7.05 -1.60 -11.14
C ARG A 44 -5.71 -1.09 -10.61
N ASN A 45 -4.79 -0.75 -11.51
CA ASN A 45 -3.45 -0.28 -11.18
C ASN A 45 -3.10 0.94 -12.04
N PRO A 46 -3.79 2.09 -11.85
CA PRO A 46 -3.58 3.24 -12.73
C PRO A 46 -2.26 3.96 -12.47
N PHE A 47 -1.68 3.85 -11.29
CA PHE A 47 -0.50 4.62 -10.88
C PHE A 47 0.76 3.77 -10.89
N THR A 48 1.88 4.38 -11.32
CA THR A 48 3.19 3.70 -11.33
C THR A 48 3.68 3.44 -9.91
N ALA A 49 4.64 2.52 -9.76
CA ALA A 49 5.26 2.27 -8.46
C ALA A 49 5.96 3.51 -7.90
N ASP A 50 6.64 4.28 -8.74
CA ASP A 50 7.31 5.52 -8.33
C ASP A 50 6.32 6.58 -7.86
N GLU A 51 5.19 6.71 -8.55
CA GLU A 51 4.11 7.62 -8.13
C GLU A 51 3.57 7.23 -6.76
N ARG A 52 3.33 5.95 -6.54
CA ARG A 52 2.84 5.42 -5.26
C ARG A 52 3.85 5.59 -4.13
N LYS A 53 5.13 5.36 -4.40
CA LYS A 53 6.21 5.63 -3.45
C LYS A 53 6.23 7.11 -3.04
N LYS A 54 6.09 8.01 -4.01
CA LYS A 54 6.04 9.45 -3.75
C LYS A 54 4.82 9.82 -2.90
N MET A 55 3.66 9.22 -3.15
CA MET A 55 2.46 9.41 -2.32
C MET A 55 2.73 9.04 -0.86
N ILE A 56 3.35 7.88 -0.64
CA ILE A 56 3.66 7.38 0.70
C ILE A 56 4.61 8.34 1.42
N LEU A 57 5.76 8.64 0.81
CA LEU A 57 6.78 9.47 1.43
C LEU A 57 6.30 10.90 1.68
N SER A 58 5.56 11.49 0.74
CA SER A 58 5.04 12.85 0.88
C SER A 58 3.93 12.98 1.93
N SER A 59 3.35 11.88 2.35
CA SER A 59 2.28 11.83 3.35
C SER A 59 2.77 11.61 4.78
N MET A 60 4.09 11.49 4.97
CA MET A 60 4.69 11.15 6.26
C MET A 60 5.70 12.20 6.69
N ASN A 61 5.76 12.45 8.01
CA ASN A 61 6.79 13.30 8.58
C ASN A 61 8.14 12.56 8.64
N ASP A 62 9.21 13.30 8.91
CA ASP A 62 10.58 12.76 8.96
C ASP A 62 10.74 11.64 9.99
N LYS A 63 10.05 11.73 11.11
CA LYS A 63 10.11 10.74 12.17
C LYS A 63 9.60 9.37 11.69
N ILE A 64 8.48 9.36 10.98
CA ILE A 64 7.92 8.12 10.42
C ILE A 64 8.81 7.60 9.29
N GLN A 65 9.28 8.48 8.41
CA GLN A 65 10.15 8.10 7.29
C GLN A 65 11.43 7.39 7.74
N LYS A 66 12.00 7.77 8.87
CA LYS A 66 13.20 7.12 9.41
C LYS A 66 12.97 5.68 9.82
N ASN A 67 11.75 5.33 10.14
CA ASN A 67 11.39 4.01 10.68
C ASN A 67 10.74 3.10 9.64
N ILE A 68 10.69 3.52 8.37
CA ILE A 68 10.18 2.70 7.27
C ILE A 68 11.22 2.55 6.16
N SER A 69 11.11 1.43 5.44
CA SER A 69 11.84 1.19 4.20
C SER A 69 10.82 0.75 3.14
N ILE A 70 10.86 1.35 1.96
CA ILE A 70 9.91 1.05 0.89
C ILE A 70 10.57 0.14 -0.14
N HIS A 71 9.86 -0.91 -0.54
CA HIS A 71 10.31 -1.90 -1.50
C HIS A 71 9.28 -2.10 -2.60
N TYR A 72 9.74 -2.38 -3.81
CA TYR A 72 8.89 -2.73 -4.94
C TYR A 72 8.73 -4.25 -4.99
N ILE A 73 7.49 -4.72 -4.96
CA ILE A 73 7.16 -6.15 -5.00
C ILE A 73 6.35 -6.39 -6.29
N PRO A 74 6.96 -6.93 -7.35
CA PRO A 74 6.24 -7.22 -8.59
C PRO A 74 5.31 -8.41 -8.43
N ASP A 75 4.29 -8.48 -9.28
CA ASP A 75 3.47 -9.68 -9.39
C ASP A 75 4.29 -10.83 -10.00
N VAL A 76 3.98 -12.04 -9.55
CA VAL A 76 4.56 -13.27 -10.09
C VAL A 76 3.47 -14.12 -10.72
N ASP A 77 3.84 -14.98 -11.68
CA ASP A 77 2.89 -15.85 -12.38
C ASP A 77 2.20 -16.83 -11.43
N ASP A 78 2.96 -17.41 -10.50
CA ASP A 78 2.43 -18.28 -9.47
C ASP A 78 2.25 -17.48 -8.17
N HIS A 79 1.03 -17.03 -7.92
CA HIS A 79 0.72 -16.22 -6.73
C HIS A 79 1.02 -16.91 -5.40
N SER A 80 1.12 -18.23 -5.37
CA SER A 80 1.47 -18.98 -4.15
C SER A 80 2.93 -18.76 -3.74
N LYS A 81 3.75 -18.23 -4.62
CA LYS A 81 5.21 -18.06 -4.42
C LYS A 81 5.64 -16.63 -4.16
N TRP A 82 4.73 -15.67 -4.11
CA TRP A 82 5.14 -14.28 -3.95
C TRP A 82 5.79 -14.00 -2.58
N THR A 83 5.44 -14.76 -1.54
CA THR A 83 6.05 -14.60 -0.22
C THR A 83 7.55 -14.97 -0.24
N HIS A 84 7.95 -15.90 -1.10
CA HIS A 84 9.35 -16.23 -1.30
C HIS A 84 10.10 -15.12 -2.03
N LEU A 85 9.45 -14.48 -3.00
CA LEU A 85 10.01 -13.30 -3.66
C LEU A 85 10.21 -12.16 -2.67
N VAL A 86 9.26 -11.97 -1.75
CA VAL A 86 9.40 -10.97 -0.67
C VAL A 86 10.66 -11.24 0.14
N ASP A 87 10.93 -12.49 0.49
CA ASP A 87 12.12 -12.86 1.26
C ASP A 87 13.44 -12.56 0.51
N GLU A 88 13.42 -12.65 -0.81
CA GLU A 88 14.58 -12.28 -1.64
C GLU A 88 14.82 -10.78 -1.64
N ILE A 89 13.74 -9.98 -1.60
CA ILE A 89 13.79 -8.51 -1.63
C ILE A 89 14.04 -7.95 -0.23
N ILE A 90 13.37 -8.52 0.78
CA ILE A 90 13.42 -8.08 2.18
C ILE A 90 13.97 -9.23 3.01
N PRO A 91 15.26 -9.21 3.36
CA PRO A 91 15.94 -10.35 3.96
C PRO A 91 15.50 -10.67 5.38
N GLU A 92 14.98 -9.69 6.12
CA GLU A 92 14.63 -9.87 7.53
C GLU A 92 13.37 -9.14 7.93
N TYR A 93 12.38 -9.88 8.43
CA TYR A 93 11.19 -9.36 9.08
C TYR A 93 10.60 -10.44 9.98
N ASP A 94 10.04 -10.02 11.12
CA ASP A 94 9.56 -10.93 12.16
C ASP A 94 8.05 -11.14 12.10
N VAL A 95 7.31 -10.12 11.66
CA VAL A 95 5.85 -10.12 11.68
C VAL A 95 5.29 -9.44 10.42
N VAL A 96 4.18 -9.98 9.91
CA VAL A 96 3.47 -9.46 8.74
C VAL A 96 2.17 -8.80 9.21
N PHE A 97 1.90 -7.60 8.71
CA PHE A 97 0.65 -6.89 8.96
C PHE A 97 -0.23 -6.96 7.72
N SER A 98 -1.39 -7.58 7.83
CA SER A 98 -2.31 -7.72 6.70
C SER A 98 -3.71 -8.09 7.16
N ASN A 99 -4.71 -7.61 6.42
CA ASN A 99 -6.11 -8.07 6.56
C ASN A 99 -6.52 -8.99 5.41
N ASP A 100 -5.63 -9.26 4.48
CA ASP A 100 -5.92 -10.07 3.30
C ASP A 100 -5.86 -11.56 3.65
N ASP A 101 -6.96 -12.27 3.39
CA ASP A 101 -7.09 -13.70 3.72
C ASP A 101 -6.04 -14.56 3.00
N PHE A 102 -5.73 -14.24 1.74
CA PHE A 102 -4.74 -14.98 0.98
C PHE A 102 -3.33 -14.81 1.56
N THR A 103 -2.99 -13.59 1.99
CA THR A 103 -1.74 -13.30 2.70
C THR A 103 -1.65 -14.09 4.00
N HIS A 104 -2.74 -14.12 4.79
CA HIS A 104 -2.81 -14.90 6.01
C HIS A 104 -2.59 -16.39 5.75
N GLU A 105 -3.19 -16.93 4.70
CA GLU A 105 -3.03 -18.33 4.32
C GLU A 105 -1.58 -18.65 3.95
N LEU A 106 -0.97 -17.85 3.08
CA LEU A 106 0.40 -18.12 2.62
C LEU A 106 1.42 -18.03 3.74
N TYR A 107 1.36 -16.99 4.56
CA TYR A 107 2.30 -16.83 5.67
C TYR A 107 1.99 -17.76 6.82
N GLY A 108 0.73 -18.10 7.04
CA GLY A 108 0.34 -19.11 8.03
C GLY A 108 0.95 -20.46 7.75
N LYS A 109 0.97 -20.90 6.49
CA LYS A 109 1.62 -22.14 6.06
C LYS A 109 3.13 -22.14 6.31
N ARG A 110 3.74 -20.95 6.34
CA ARG A 110 5.17 -20.79 6.58
C ARG A 110 5.51 -20.55 8.06
N GLY A 111 4.51 -20.54 8.94
CA GLY A 111 4.69 -20.34 10.36
C GLY A 111 5.09 -18.91 10.75
N LYS A 112 4.84 -17.93 9.87
CA LYS A 112 5.09 -16.51 10.17
C LYS A 112 4.00 -15.91 11.05
N SER A 113 4.38 -15.06 11.98
CA SER A 113 3.42 -14.28 12.76
C SER A 113 2.74 -13.24 11.90
N ILE A 114 1.42 -13.19 11.96
CA ILE A 114 0.61 -12.25 11.19
C ILE A 114 -0.31 -11.49 12.15
N ILE A 115 -0.35 -10.18 12.01
CA ILE A 115 -1.22 -9.30 12.80
C ILE A 115 -2.21 -8.62 11.85
N SER A 116 -3.51 -8.76 12.14
CA SER A 116 -4.54 -8.04 11.43
C SER A 116 -4.53 -6.56 11.83
N VAL A 117 -4.80 -5.70 10.87
CA VAL A 117 -4.85 -4.25 11.07
C VAL A 117 -6.30 -3.81 11.16
N GLU A 118 -6.69 -3.20 12.25
CA GLU A 118 -8.03 -2.61 12.37
C GLU A 118 -8.09 -1.33 11.52
N LEU A 119 -9.02 -1.30 10.56
CA LEU A 119 -9.28 -0.14 9.74
C LEU A 119 -10.68 0.39 10.01
N LYS A 120 -10.77 1.68 10.35
CA LYS A 120 -12.04 2.39 10.47
C LYS A 120 -12.55 2.76 9.07
N SER A 121 -13.88 2.77 8.87
CA SER A 121 -14.51 3.20 7.61
C SER A 121 -13.99 2.48 6.37
N ARG A 122 -13.78 1.18 6.46
CA ARG A 122 -13.16 0.35 5.40
C ARG A 122 -13.90 0.42 4.06
N SER A 123 -15.23 0.57 4.07
CA SER A 123 -16.03 0.67 2.85
C SER A 123 -15.74 1.95 2.07
N ASP A 124 -15.47 3.06 2.77
CA ASP A 124 -15.15 4.35 2.16
C ASP A 124 -13.67 4.44 1.81
N LEU A 125 -12.81 3.88 2.66
CA LEU A 125 -11.35 3.87 2.50
C LEU A 125 -10.91 2.67 1.69
N SER A 126 -11.25 2.64 0.41
CA SER A 126 -10.78 1.63 -0.54
C SER A 126 -10.28 2.30 -1.80
N GLY A 127 -9.26 1.71 -2.42
CA GLY A 127 -8.77 2.20 -3.70
C GLY A 127 -9.86 2.24 -4.76
N THR A 128 -10.70 1.21 -4.81
CA THR A 128 -11.82 1.12 -5.75
C THR A 128 -12.79 2.29 -5.57
N ASN A 129 -13.22 2.58 -4.34
CA ASN A 129 -14.12 3.68 -4.08
C ASN A 129 -13.49 5.03 -4.44
N ILE A 130 -12.25 5.25 -4.03
CA ILE A 130 -11.54 6.50 -4.31
C ILE A 130 -11.37 6.72 -5.80
N ARG A 131 -10.96 5.70 -6.56
CA ARG A 131 -10.84 5.80 -8.02
C ARG A 131 -12.18 6.12 -8.67
N ASN A 132 -13.26 5.54 -8.17
CA ASN A 132 -14.60 5.84 -8.65
C ASN A 132 -15.01 7.30 -8.39
N LEU A 133 -14.71 7.81 -7.20
CA LEU A 133 -14.96 9.22 -6.85
C LEU A 133 -14.18 10.18 -7.75
N ILE A 134 -12.92 9.86 -8.05
CA ILE A 134 -12.09 10.64 -8.98
C ILE A 134 -12.74 10.68 -10.37
N SER A 135 -13.15 9.52 -10.88
CA SER A 135 -13.75 9.40 -12.22
C SER A 135 -15.07 10.15 -12.35
N THR A 136 -15.82 10.29 -11.26
CA THR A 136 -17.13 10.94 -11.23
C THR A 136 -17.11 12.37 -10.69
N ASP A 137 -15.92 12.97 -10.53
CA ASP A 137 -15.75 14.32 -9.99
C ASP A 137 -16.37 14.56 -8.60
N GLN A 138 -16.43 13.52 -7.79
CA GLN A 138 -16.91 13.64 -6.42
C GLN A 138 -15.77 13.94 -5.46
N ASN A 139 -16.07 14.22 -4.19
CA ASN A 139 -15.09 14.64 -3.20
C ASN A 139 -14.18 13.47 -2.78
N TRP A 140 -13.16 13.19 -3.59
CA TRP A 140 -12.18 12.14 -3.32
C TRP A 140 -11.07 12.57 -2.35
N LYS A 141 -10.83 13.88 -2.23
CA LYS A 141 -9.74 14.41 -1.39
C LYS A 141 -9.93 14.13 0.09
N GLN A 142 -11.17 14.01 0.55
CA GLN A 142 -11.48 13.78 1.95
C GLN A 142 -10.90 12.46 2.51
N PHE A 143 -10.60 11.50 1.65
CA PHE A 143 -10.11 10.18 2.03
C PHE A 143 -8.59 10.03 1.91
N LEU A 144 -7.90 11.11 1.53
CA LEU A 144 -6.48 11.06 1.19
C LEU A 144 -5.65 11.98 2.08
N PRO A 145 -4.41 11.55 2.43
CA PRO A 145 -3.46 12.48 3.03
C PRO A 145 -3.02 13.54 2.02
N SER A 146 -2.59 14.69 2.53
CA SER A 146 -2.21 15.82 1.69
C SER A 146 -1.10 15.47 0.68
N GLY A 147 -0.16 14.63 1.05
CA GLY A 147 0.92 14.20 0.15
C GLY A 147 0.40 13.44 -1.06
N THR A 148 -0.58 12.56 -0.87
CA THR A 148 -1.24 11.85 -1.97
C THR A 148 -1.99 12.82 -2.87
N ILE A 149 -2.72 13.76 -2.28
CA ILE A 149 -3.45 14.78 -3.04
C ILE A 149 -2.49 15.56 -3.96
N ASP A 150 -1.36 15.99 -3.43
CA ASP A 150 -0.37 16.76 -4.21
C ASP A 150 0.16 15.95 -5.39
N VAL A 151 0.49 14.69 -5.19
CA VAL A 151 0.96 13.82 -6.28
C VAL A 151 -0.14 13.60 -7.32
N LEU A 152 -1.37 13.35 -6.90
CA LEU A 152 -2.48 13.15 -7.83
C LEU A 152 -2.79 14.40 -8.65
N LEU A 153 -2.71 15.60 -8.05
CA LEU A 153 -2.91 16.84 -8.78
C LEU A 153 -1.84 17.05 -9.87
N GLU A 154 -0.60 16.63 -9.63
CA GLU A 154 0.47 16.66 -10.64
C GLU A 154 0.19 15.72 -11.82
N ILE A 155 -0.46 14.59 -11.55
CA ILE A 155 -0.72 13.53 -12.54
C ILE A 155 -1.96 13.84 -13.39
N ASP A 156 -2.90 14.64 -12.91
CA ASP A 156 -4.27 14.76 -13.44
C ASP A 156 -5.00 13.41 -13.37
N PRO A 157 -5.47 13.00 -12.18
CA PRO A 157 -5.92 11.64 -11.96
C PRO A 157 -7.18 11.28 -12.74
N LYS A 158 -8.08 12.23 -12.96
CA LYS A 158 -9.30 12.00 -13.75
C LYS A 158 -8.96 11.68 -15.20
N LYS A 159 -8.02 12.40 -15.77
CA LYS A 159 -7.56 12.13 -17.13
C LYS A 159 -6.86 10.76 -17.20
N ARG A 160 -5.97 10.46 -16.25
CA ARG A 160 -5.28 9.17 -16.19
C ARG A 160 -6.31 8.03 -16.21
N LEU A 161 -7.34 8.11 -15.37
CA LEU A 161 -8.37 7.07 -15.29
C LEU A 161 -9.24 7.01 -16.55
N SER A 162 -9.54 8.15 -17.17
CA SER A 162 -10.36 8.17 -18.39
C SER A 162 -9.65 7.60 -19.61
N ASP A 163 -8.33 7.61 -19.62
CA ASP A 163 -7.51 7.09 -20.73
C ASP A 163 -7.30 5.56 -20.66
N LEU A 164 -7.85 4.88 -19.67
CA LEU A 164 -7.64 3.44 -19.46
C LEU A 164 -8.71 2.56 -20.07
#